data_0b8a3af5346d1b6fd6c930511bb89486
#
_entry.id   0b8a3af5346d1b6fd6c930511bb89486
#
_cell.length_a   1.000
_cell.length_b   1.000
_cell.length_c   1.000
_cell.angle_alpha   90.00
_cell.angle_beta   90.00
_cell.angle_gamma   90.00
#
_symmetry.space_group_name_H-M   'P 1'
#
loop_
_entity.id
_entity.type
_entity.pdbx_description
1 polymer ?
#
loop_
_entity_poly.entity_id
_entity_poly.type
_entity_poly.pdbx_seq_one_letter_code
_entity_poly.pdbx_strand_id
1 'polypeptide(L)'
;MLGLRLALVAPLSLLASGSTAASVHLPTDPLRFFVGRTESVGRVKVMFHKDYGTHSSGQGRIEPDGSLVLVQQVFDDGKPPHERRWRVRQVGPGHYAGTMTEAVGPVTIDRLGERYRFRFRMHGRLSVEQLLTPLPGGRSASNVAKIRKFGMVVATTNGIVRKVAAD
;
A
#
# COMPACT_ATOMS: atom_id res chain seq x y z
N MET A 1 -77.06 15.12 -23.32
CA MET A 1 -75.79 15.61 -23.92
C MET A 1 -74.63 15.21 -23.01
N LEU A 2 -73.87 14.25 -23.47
CA LEU A 2 -72.82 13.57 -22.67
C LEU A 2 -71.53 14.31 -22.87
N GLY A 3 -70.99 14.89 -21.82
CA GLY A 3 -69.64 15.54 -21.82
C GLY A 3 -68.57 14.61 -21.28
N LEU A 4 -67.79 14.02 -22.19
CA LEU A 4 -66.64 13.13 -21.90
C LEU A 4 -65.45 13.95 -21.41
N ARG A 5 -65.09 13.85 -20.14
CA ARG A 5 -63.83 14.43 -19.60
C ARG A 5 -62.70 13.41 -19.71
N LEU A 6 -61.76 13.71 -20.61
CA LEU A 6 -60.52 12.94 -20.77
C LEU A 6 -59.54 13.31 -19.66
N ALA A 7 -59.23 12.38 -18.78
CA ALA A 7 -58.23 12.54 -17.73
C ALA A 7 -56.84 12.26 -18.34
N LEU A 8 -55.98 13.27 -18.34
CA LEU A 8 -54.60 13.19 -18.78
C LEU A 8 -53.75 12.55 -17.68
N VAL A 9 -53.31 11.31 -17.89
CA VAL A 9 -52.39 10.61 -16.97
C VAL A 9 -50.97 11.02 -17.38
N ALA A 10 -50.27 11.77 -16.53
CA ALA A 10 -48.88 12.09 -16.67
C ALA A 10 -47.99 10.89 -16.25
N PRO A 11 -46.98 10.49 -17.03
CA PRO A 11 -46.05 9.45 -16.60
C PRO A 11 -45.11 9.98 -15.54
N LEU A 12 -45.07 9.32 -14.40
CA LEU A 12 -44.11 9.53 -13.32
C LEU A 12 -42.75 9.02 -13.76
N SER A 13 -41.87 9.92 -14.17
CA SER A 13 -40.48 9.60 -14.50
C SER A 13 -39.72 9.26 -13.22
N LEU A 14 -39.42 7.98 -12.97
CA LEU A 14 -38.46 7.54 -11.98
C LEU A 14 -37.04 8.01 -12.41
N LEU A 15 -36.57 9.05 -11.76
CA LEU A 15 -35.14 9.39 -11.80
C LEU A 15 -34.38 8.31 -11.02
N ALA A 16 -33.82 7.35 -11.74
CA ALA A 16 -32.84 6.43 -11.19
C ALA A 16 -31.58 7.24 -10.86
N SER A 17 -31.39 7.56 -9.58
CA SER A 17 -30.14 8.10 -9.06
C SER A 17 -29.08 7.02 -9.16
N GLY A 18 -28.36 7.01 -10.28
CA GLY A 18 -27.20 6.17 -10.46
C GLY A 18 -26.11 6.63 -9.46
N SER A 19 -25.92 5.88 -8.39
CA SER A 19 -24.74 6.01 -7.56
C SER A 19 -23.54 5.65 -8.43
N THR A 20 -22.85 6.64 -8.96
CA THR A 20 -21.53 6.46 -9.54
C THR A 20 -20.60 6.02 -8.43
N ALA A 21 -20.35 4.71 -8.33
CA ALA A 21 -19.26 4.21 -7.53
C ALA A 21 -18.00 4.91 -8.04
N ALA A 22 -17.43 5.78 -7.21
CA ALA A 22 -16.16 6.45 -7.52
C ALA A 22 -15.12 5.35 -7.74
N SER A 23 -14.73 5.15 -8.98
CA SER A 23 -13.64 4.25 -9.32
C SER A 23 -12.42 4.73 -8.55
N VAL A 24 -11.94 3.94 -7.60
CA VAL A 24 -10.71 4.22 -6.86
C VAL A 24 -9.57 4.15 -7.86
N HIS A 25 -9.23 5.30 -8.43
CA HIS A 25 -8.09 5.40 -9.34
C HIS A 25 -6.82 5.34 -8.49
N LEU A 26 -6.26 4.14 -8.40
CA LEU A 26 -4.92 3.97 -7.87
C LEU A 26 -3.93 4.73 -8.74
N PRO A 27 -2.90 5.35 -8.16
CA PRO A 27 -1.79 5.83 -8.95
C PRO A 27 -1.33 4.65 -9.82
N THR A 28 -1.28 4.84 -11.12
CA THR A 28 -0.85 3.83 -12.11
C THR A 28 0.58 3.36 -11.82
N ASP A 29 1.30 4.11 -11.00
CA ASP A 29 2.67 3.87 -10.55
C ASP A 29 2.72 3.84 -9.02
N PRO A 30 3.04 2.67 -8.40
CA PRO A 30 3.13 2.53 -6.95
C PRO A 30 4.24 3.40 -6.34
N LEU A 31 5.26 3.78 -7.12
CA LEU A 31 6.34 4.62 -6.62
C LEU A 31 5.82 6.02 -6.27
N ARG A 32 4.87 6.55 -7.04
CA ARG A 32 4.26 7.86 -6.78
C ARG A 32 3.43 7.90 -5.49
N PHE A 33 2.95 6.76 -5.01
CA PHE A 33 2.31 6.71 -3.69
C PHE A 33 3.26 7.13 -2.57
N PHE A 34 4.55 6.80 -2.69
CA PHE A 34 5.56 7.09 -1.67
C PHE A 34 6.27 8.44 -1.86
N VAL A 35 5.94 9.20 -2.90
CA VAL A 35 6.50 10.56 -3.08
C VAL A 35 5.91 11.49 -2.04
N GLY A 36 6.77 12.29 -1.40
CA GLY A 36 6.43 13.14 -0.28
C GLY A 36 6.46 12.40 1.05
N ARG A 37 5.72 12.91 2.03
CA ARG A 37 5.71 12.37 3.39
C ARG A 37 4.68 11.25 3.54
N THR A 38 5.11 10.15 4.16
CA THR A 38 4.25 9.00 4.49
C THR A 38 4.46 8.59 5.94
N GLU A 39 3.42 8.07 6.55
CA GLU A 39 3.46 7.48 7.89
C GLU A 39 2.86 6.10 7.86
N SER A 40 3.42 5.17 8.63
CA SER A 40 2.84 3.86 8.81
C SER A 40 2.70 3.50 10.27
N VAL A 41 1.66 2.74 10.56
CA VAL A 41 1.41 2.15 11.90
C VAL A 41 1.00 0.71 11.69
N GLY A 42 1.54 -0.18 12.50
CA GLY A 42 1.24 -1.59 12.40
C GLY A 42 1.55 -2.37 13.68
N ARG A 43 1.31 -3.66 13.59
CA ARG A 43 1.63 -4.63 14.62
C ARG A 43 2.39 -5.80 14.03
N VAL A 44 3.44 -6.21 14.73
CA VAL A 44 4.25 -7.37 14.39
C VAL A 44 3.92 -8.50 15.36
N LYS A 45 3.54 -9.64 14.79
CA LYS A 45 3.35 -10.91 15.52
C LYS A 45 4.53 -11.79 15.22
N VAL A 46 5.23 -12.26 16.24
CA VAL A 46 6.39 -13.15 16.12
C VAL A 46 6.08 -14.45 16.83
N MET A 47 6.34 -15.56 16.17
CA MET A 47 6.12 -16.90 16.75
C MET A 47 6.86 -17.04 18.08
N PHE A 48 6.16 -17.48 19.11
CA PHE A 48 6.66 -17.67 20.50
C PHE A 48 7.16 -16.40 21.21
N HIS A 49 6.83 -15.21 20.71
CA HIS A 49 7.19 -13.94 21.33
C HIS A 49 5.95 -13.06 21.50
N LYS A 50 6.04 -12.08 22.39
CA LYS A 50 5.00 -11.07 22.55
C LYS A 50 4.91 -10.19 21.29
N ASP A 51 3.69 -9.93 20.85
CA ASP A 51 3.43 -8.98 19.78
C ASP A 51 3.91 -7.58 20.17
N TYR A 52 4.38 -6.80 19.19
CA TYR A 52 4.79 -5.42 19.42
C TYR A 52 4.26 -4.48 18.33
N GLY A 53 4.11 -3.21 18.70
CA GLY A 53 3.76 -2.14 17.75
C GLY A 53 4.97 -1.72 16.93
N THR A 54 4.71 -1.28 15.71
CA THR A 54 5.71 -0.66 14.82
C THR A 54 5.09 0.57 14.17
N HIS A 55 5.85 1.65 14.06
CA HIS A 55 5.46 2.80 13.26
C HIS A 55 6.66 3.35 12.51
N SER A 56 6.41 4.06 11.42
CA SER A 56 7.46 4.74 10.70
C SER A 56 6.98 6.05 10.08
N SER A 57 7.88 7.01 9.96
CA SER A 57 7.74 8.19 9.12
C SER A 57 8.70 8.09 7.95
N GLY A 58 8.24 8.41 6.75
CA GLY A 58 9.02 8.30 5.53
C GLY A 58 8.95 9.55 4.68
N GLN A 59 10.06 9.85 3.99
CA GLN A 59 10.16 10.88 2.98
C GLN A 59 10.65 10.27 1.68
N GLY A 60 9.83 10.35 0.63
CA GLY A 60 10.13 9.79 -0.68
C GLY A 60 10.28 10.86 -1.75
N ARG A 61 11.17 10.64 -2.72
CA ARG A 61 11.33 11.45 -3.92
C ARG A 61 11.68 10.60 -5.12
N ILE A 62 11.30 11.07 -6.31
CA ILE A 62 11.74 10.47 -7.57
C ILE A 62 13.02 11.17 -8.00
N GLU A 63 14.04 10.39 -8.27
CA GLU A 63 15.33 10.85 -8.81
C GLU A 63 15.26 11.09 -10.32
N PRO A 64 16.23 11.80 -10.93
CA PRO A 64 16.25 12.03 -12.37
C PRO A 64 16.29 10.75 -13.23
N ASP A 65 16.79 9.64 -12.69
CA ASP A 65 16.80 8.32 -13.35
C ASP A 65 15.46 7.57 -13.22
N GLY A 66 14.42 8.21 -12.67
CA GLY A 66 13.09 7.64 -12.46
C GLY A 66 13.00 6.71 -11.23
N SER A 67 14.08 6.51 -10.48
CA SER A 67 14.00 5.71 -9.26
C SER A 67 13.37 6.47 -8.10
N LEU A 68 12.54 5.78 -7.32
CA LEU A 68 12.10 6.25 -6.01
C LEU A 68 13.24 6.05 -5.01
N VAL A 69 13.62 7.08 -4.29
CA VAL A 69 14.37 6.99 -3.04
C VAL A 69 13.42 7.33 -1.89
N LEU A 70 13.24 6.38 -0.98
CA LEU A 70 12.42 6.55 0.22
C LEU A 70 13.28 6.30 1.45
N VAL A 71 13.34 7.28 2.34
CA VAL A 71 14.02 7.19 3.64
C VAL A 71 12.97 7.14 4.71
N GLN A 72 13.03 6.15 5.59
CA GLN A 72 12.09 5.95 6.69
C GLN A 72 12.83 5.91 8.02
N GLN A 73 12.27 6.57 9.03
CA GLN A 73 12.62 6.32 10.43
C GLN A 73 11.63 5.31 10.99
N VAL A 74 12.14 4.19 11.45
CA VAL A 74 11.34 3.06 11.94
C VAL A 74 11.49 2.95 13.46
N PHE A 75 10.37 2.80 14.14
CA PHE A 75 10.25 2.69 15.59
C PHE A 75 9.48 1.41 15.91
N ASP A 76 10.16 0.43 16.45
CA ASP A 76 9.59 -0.81 16.97
C ASP A 76 9.55 -0.74 18.50
N ASP A 77 8.42 -1.09 19.13
CA ASP A 77 8.32 -1.09 20.58
C ASP A 77 9.44 -1.92 21.22
N GLY A 78 10.13 -1.32 22.19
CA GLY A 78 11.20 -1.97 22.93
C GLY A 78 12.52 -2.13 22.15
N LYS A 79 12.68 -1.49 20.97
CA LYS A 79 13.93 -1.50 20.21
C LYS A 79 14.41 -0.07 19.90
N PRO A 80 15.70 0.13 19.69
CA PRO A 80 16.23 1.41 19.22
C PRO A 80 15.65 1.78 17.85
N PRO A 81 15.34 3.06 17.59
CA PRO A 81 14.97 3.54 16.27
C PRO A 81 16.06 3.26 15.25
N HIS A 82 15.67 3.01 14.00
CA HIS A 82 16.62 2.82 12.92
C HIS A 82 16.12 3.42 11.62
N GLU A 83 17.06 3.76 10.75
CA GLU A 83 16.79 4.24 9.40
C GLU A 83 16.67 3.07 8.44
N ARG A 84 15.65 3.12 7.58
CA ARG A 84 15.46 2.22 6.45
C ARG A 84 15.43 3.04 5.17
N ARG A 85 16.26 2.68 4.23
CA ARG A 85 16.35 3.34 2.93
C ARG A 85 16.01 2.36 1.82
N TRP A 86 15.12 2.80 0.94
CA TRP A 86 14.75 2.10 -0.28
C TRP A 86 15.23 2.88 -1.49
N ARG A 87 15.67 2.17 -2.50
CA ARG A 87 15.84 2.69 -3.85
C ARG A 87 15.20 1.70 -4.83
N VAL A 88 14.15 2.11 -5.54
CA VAL A 88 13.34 1.23 -6.38
C VAL A 88 13.07 1.93 -7.71
N ARG A 89 13.19 1.19 -8.81
CA ARG A 89 12.83 1.67 -10.14
C ARG A 89 11.95 0.67 -10.88
N GLN A 90 11.20 1.13 -11.86
CA GLN A 90 10.49 0.26 -12.78
C GLN A 90 11.50 -0.42 -13.72
N VAL A 91 11.34 -1.73 -13.91
CA VAL A 91 12.18 -2.55 -14.80
C VAL A 91 11.38 -3.19 -15.93
N GLY A 92 10.04 -3.08 -15.88
CA GLY A 92 9.11 -3.54 -16.90
C GLY A 92 7.68 -3.18 -16.53
N PRO A 93 6.69 -3.38 -17.41
CA PRO A 93 5.28 -3.08 -17.11
C PRO A 93 4.81 -3.85 -15.87
N GLY A 94 4.49 -3.15 -14.79
CA GLY A 94 4.06 -3.75 -13.52
C GLY A 94 5.17 -4.46 -12.72
N HIS A 95 6.43 -4.35 -13.15
CA HIS A 95 7.58 -4.95 -12.48
C HIS A 95 8.57 -3.88 -12.04
N TYR A 96 9.02 -3.96 -10.79
CA TYR A 96 9.96 -3.03 -10.19
C TYR A 96 11.04 -3.80 -9.45
N ALA A 97 12.23 -3.25 -9.42
CA ALA A 97 13.36 -3.81 -8.68
C ALA A 97 14.15 -2.72 -7.97
N GLY A 98 14.84 -3.10 -6.92
CA GLY A 98 15.65 -2.16 -6.16
C GLY A 98 16.36 -2.79 -4.98
N THR A 99 16.69 -1.95 -4.03
CA THR A 99 17.40 -2.29 -2.79
C THR A 99 16.68 -1.73 -1.57
N MET A 100 16.92 -2.33 -0.43
CA MET A 100 16.51 -1.84 0.89
C MET A 100 17.64 -2.12 1.89
N THR A 101 17.82 -1.26 2.88
CA THR A 101 18.94 -1.32 3.83
C THR A 101 19.10 -2.68 4.49
N GLU A 102 18.00 -3.31 4.96
CA GLU A 102 18.07 -4.60 5.65
C GLU A 102 17.96 -5.81 4.70
N ALA A 103 17.76 -5.58 3.39
CA ALA A 103 17.65 -6.67 2.43
C ALA A 103 19.03 -7.22 2.04
N VAL A 104 19.09 -8.53 1.91
CA VAL A 104 20.22 -9.25 1.33
C VAL A 104 19.88 -9.55 -0.14
N GLY A 105 20.54 -8.83 -1.04
CA GLY A 105 20.26 -8.90 -2.48
C GLY A 105 19.07 -8.02 -2.89
N PRO A 106 18.51 -8.24 -4.09
CA PRO A 106 17.50 -7.36 -4.68
C PRO A 106 16.15 -7.50 -3.99
N VAL A 107 15.43 -6.37 -3.96
CA VAL A 107 13.98 -6.31 -3.73
C VAL A 107 13.28 -6.38 -5.08
N THR A 108 12.26 -7.22 -5.22
CA THR A 108 11.38 -7.25 -6.38
C THR A 108 9.96 -6.87 -6.00
N ILE A 109 9.29 -6.15 -6.89
CA ILE A 109 7.89 -5.74 -6.69
C ILE A 109 7.12 -6.07 -7.95
N ASP A 110 6.05 -6.82 -7.80
CA ASP A 110 5.15 -7.20 -8.88
C ASP A 110 3.76 -6.62 -8.66
N ARG A 111 3.17 -6.05 -9.69
CA ARG A 111 1.77 -5.67 -9.68
C ARG A 111 0.89 -6.90 -9.86
N LEU A 112 -0.05 -7.11 -8.94
CA LEU A 112 -1.04 -8.20 -8.95
C LEU A 112 -2.46 -7.58 -8.93
N GLY A 113 -2.98 -7.23 -10.10
CA GLY A 113 -4.20 -6.45 -10.22
C GLY A 113 -4.04 -5.08 -9.55
N GLU A 114 -4.78 -4.84 -8.48
CA GLU A 114 -4.72 -3.59 -7.70
C GLU A 114 -3.73 -3.64 -6.53
N ARG A 115 -3.00 -4.72 -6.35
CA ARG A 115 -2.05 -4.92 -5.25
C ARG A 115 -0.64 -4.91 -5.76
N TYR A 116 0.30 -4.68 -4.85
CA TYR A 116 1.73 -4.78 -5.12
C TYR A 116 2.34 -5.78 -4.16
N ARG A 117 3.03 -6.79 -4.72
CA ARG A 117 3.72 -7.81 -3.97
C ARG A 117 5.21 -7.54 -3.96
N PHE A 118 5.75 -7.25 -2.78
CA PHE A 118 7.17 -7.08 -2.52
C PHE A 118 7.76 -8.43 -2.09
N ARG A 119 8.92 -8.77 -2.60
CA ARG A 119 9.67 -9.96 -2.19
C ARG A 119 11.14 -9.60 -2.02
N PHE A 120 11.70 -9.99 -0.89
CA PHE A 120 13.11 -9.81 -0.58
C PHE A 120 13.58 -10.79 0.49
N ARG A 121 14.90 -10.87 0.66
CA ARG A 121 15.53 -11.66 1.72
C ARG A 121 16.14 -10.72 2.75
N MET A 122 16.24 -11.18 3.99
CA MET A 122 16.92 -10.51 5.08
C MET A 122 17.95 -11.43 5.72
N HIS A 123 18.84 -10.87 6.52
CA HIS A 123 19.79 -11.66 7.29
C HIS A 123 19.08 -12.75 8.11
N GLY A 124 19.84 -13.80 8.49
CA GLY A 124 19.27 -14.93 9.25
C GLY A 124 18.44 -15.90 8.41
N ARG A 125 18.60 -15.91 7.08
CA ARG A 125 17.86 -16.76 6.13
C ARG A 125 16.35 -16.48 6.13
N LEU A 126 15.98 -15.24 6.38
CA LEU A 126 14.58 -14.80 6.34
C LEU A 126 14.19 -14.44 4.91
N SER A 127 13.00 -14.88 4.48
CA SER A 127 12.35 -14.41 3.26
C SER A 127 11.08 -13.64 3.63
N VAL A 128 10.89 -12.50 2.99
CA VAL A 128 9.75 -11.61 3.21
C VAL A 128 8.91 -11.54 1.95
N GLU A 129 7.62 -11.73 2.12
CA GLU A 129 6.59 -11.41 1.15
C GLU A 129 5.65 -10.41 1.79
N GLN A 130 5.54 -9.23 1.16
CA GLN A 130 4.72 -8.13 1.64
C GLN A 130 3.73 -7.74 0.55
N LEU A 131 2.46 -7.59 0.93
CA LEU A 131 1.39 -7.12 0.07
C LEU A 131 0.98 -5.71 0.49
N LEU A 132 1.07 -4.79 -0.44
CA LEU A 132 0.54 -3.45 -0.32
C LEU A 132 -0.76 -3.39 -1.12
N THR A 133 -1.88 -3.13 -0.44
CA THR A 133 -3.20 -3.01 -1.06
C THR A 133 -3.71 -1.61 -0.83
N PRO A 134 -3.79 -0.79 -1.87
CA PRO A 134 -4.37 0.54 -1.77
C PRO A 134 -5.80 0.51 -1.24
N LEU A 135 -6.15 1.51 -0.45
CA LEU A 135 -7.48 1.68 0.13
C LEU A 135 -8.24 2.78 -0.61
N PRO A 136 -9.59 2.80 -0.53
CA PRO A 136 -10.41 3.86 -1.12
C PRO A 136 -9.90 5.26 -0.79
N GLY A 137 -9.95 6.17 -1.77
CA GLY A 137 -9.43 7.54 -1.65
C GLY A 137 -7.95 7.71 -2.03
N GLY A 138 -7.19 6.62 -2.31
CA GLY A 138 -5.83 6.68 -2.87
C GLY A 138 -4.75 7.28 -1.96
N ARG A 139 -5.08 7.63 -0.73
CA ARG A 139 -4.17 8.26 0.24
C ARG A 139 -3.64 7.30 1.30
N SER A 140 -4.11 6.07 1.32
CA SER A 140 -3.67 5.04 2.24
C SER A 140 -3.64 3.67 1.57
N ALA A 141 -2.87 2.77 2.15
CA ALA A 141 -2.78 1.38 1.72
C ALA A 141 -2.64 0.46 2.93
N SER A 142 -3.26 -0.70 2.88
CA SER A 142 -2.97 -1.75 3.85
C SER A 142 -1.64 -2.41 3.50
N ASN A 143 -0.88 -2.76 4.51
CA ASN A 143 0.43 -3.38 4.40
C ASN A 143 0.45 -4.65 5.24
N VAL A 144 0.54 -5.80 4.57
CA VAL A 144 0.58 -7.11 5.22
C VAL A 144 1.83 -7.83 4.78
N ALA A 145 2.68 -8.24 5.73
CA ALA A 145 3.88 -9.00 5.41
C ALA A 145 3.88 -10.37 6.13
N LYS A 146 4.44 -11.36 5.44
CA LYS A 146 4.77 -12.67 5.98
C LYS A 146 6.28 -12.86 5.92
N ILE A 147 6.88 -13.13 7.06
CA ILE A 147 8.30 -13.42 7.21
C ILE A 147 8.44 -14.92 7.43
N ARG A 148 9.22 -15.56 6.58
CA ARG A 148 9.47 -17.00 6.65
C ARG A 148 10.93 -17.30 6.94
N LYS A 149 11.15 -18.38 7.70
CA LYS A 149 12.45 -19.00 7.89
C LYS A 149 12.33 -20.49 7.56
N PHE A 150 13.16 -21.00 6.68
CA PHE A 150 13.08 -22.39 6.18
C PHE A 150 11.66 -22.78 5.69
N GLY A 151 10.97 -21.87 5.02
CA GLY A 151 9.60 -22.09 4.50
C GLY A 151 8.47 -21.84 5.51
N MET A 152 8.72 -21.91 6.80
CA MET A 152 7.72 -21.67 7.86
C MET A 152 7.52 -20.17 8.12
N VAL A 153 6.28 -19.75 8.34
CA VAL A 153 5.97 -18.37 8.76
C VAL A 153 6.39 -18.20 10.22
N VAL A 154 7.39 -17.36 10.46
CA VAL A 154 7.91 -17.06 11.81
C VAL A 154 7.47 -15.70 12.34
N ALA A 155 7.03 -14.81 11.45
CA ALA A 155 6.42 -13.54 11.85
C ALA A 155 5.44 -13.04 10.77
N THR A 156 4.50 -12.21 11.20
CA THR A 156 3.59 -11.46 10.32
C THR A 156 3.52 -10.01 10.76
N THR A 157 3.35 -9.10 9.81
CA THR A 157 3.10 -7.69 10.07
C THR A 157 1.78 -7.29 9.42
N ASN A 158 0.94 -6.58 10.16
CA ASN A 158 -0.27 -5.96 9.63
C ASN A 158 -0.24 -4.47 10.00
N GLY A 159 -0.47 -3.62 9.02
CA GLY A 159 -0.45 -2.18 9.23
C GLY A 159 -1.11 -1.40 8.11
N ILE A 160 -1.11 -0.10 8.28
CA ILE A 160 -1.58 0.86 7.27
C ILE A 160 -0.47 1.89 7.06
N VAL A 161 -0.22 2.21 5.80
CA VAL A 161 0.60 3.35 5.40
C VAL A 161 -0.32 4.44 4.83
N ARG A 162 -0.04 5.70 5.17
CA ARG A 162 -0.81 6.87 4.73
C ARG A 162 0.11 7.94 4.18
N LYS A 163 -0.36 8.65 3.16
CA LYS A 163 0.23 9.92 2.74
C LYS A 163 -0.16 11.00 3.76
N VAL A 164 0.83 11.71 4.25
CA VAL A 164 0.60 12.94 5.03
C VAL A 164 0.36 14.08 4.05
N ALA A 165 -0.57 14.97 4.37
CA ALA A 165 -0.74 16.20 3.58
C ALA A 165 0.57 17.00 3.63
N ALA A 166 0.93 17.67 2.53
CA ALA A 166 1.90 18.74 2.58
C ALA A 166 1.28 19.90 3.38
N ASP A 167 2.01 20.38 4.36
CA ASP A 167 1.64 21.60 5.11
C ASP A 167 1.67 22.80 4.19
#